data_70b58f4abbf062303ebdd4ae75b60fd3
#
_entry.id   70b58f4abbf062303ebdd4ae75b60fd3
#
_cell.length_a   1.000
_cell.length_b   1.000
_cell.length_c   1.000
_cell.angle_alpha   90.00
_cell.angle_beta   90.00
_cell.angle_gamma   90.00
#
_symmetry.space_group_name_H-M   'P 1'
#
loop_
_entity.id
_entity.type
_entity.pdbx_description
1 polymer ?
#
loop_
_entity_poly.entity_id
_entity_poly.type
_entity_poly.pdbx_seq_one_letter_code
_entity_poly.pdbx_strand_id
1 'polypeptide(L)'
;SVGAPFLCTSGPYSYTRNPLYCGNVIIYLGFVFFSGGIFMWEISILTISFFVFQYYHIISLEEETLINIFGNDYKTYKKNVPKLFPKLKHWKNENKIEPLNIYKTIKTEKRTLQNIFIISAIIIYKKEIVEYLYLAL
;
A
#
# COMPACT_ATOMS: atom_id res chain seq x y z
N SER A 1 -18.69 5.40 -3.24
CA SER A 1 -18.57 6.68 -3.95
C SER A 1 -17.26 7.34 -3.58
N VAL A 2 -16.37 7.50 -4.52
CA VAL A 2 -15.11 8.25 -4.35
C VAL A 2 -15.49 9.73 -4.34
N GLY A 3 -15.92 10.23 -3.18
CA GLY A 3 -16.19 11.63 -2.97
C GLY A 3 -15.03 12.28 -2.23
N ALA A 4 -13.88 12.43 -2.89
CA ALA A 4 -12.82 13.26 -2.36
C ALA A 4 -13.17 14.72 -2.67
N PRO A 5 -13.38 15.59 -1.67
CA PRO A 5 -13.75 16.99 -1.90
C PRO A 5 -12.60 17.81 -2.51
N PHE A 6 -11.38 17.29 -2.52
CA PHE A 6 -10.18 17.94 -3.06
C PHE A 6 -9.12 16.91 -3.48
N LEU A 7 -8.28 17.29 -4.45
CA LEU A 7 -7.17 16.48 -4.93
C LEU A 7 -5.97 16.61 -3.98
N CYS A 8 -5.63 15.55 -3.24
CA CYS A 8 -4.45 15.52 -2.38
C CYS A 8 -3.20 15.21 -3.21
N THR A 9 -2.24 16.14 -3.24
CA THR A 9 -0.97 16.02 -3.98
C THR A 9 0.26 16.22 -3.10
N SER A 10 0.07 16.40 -1.78
CA SER A 10 1.12 16.65 -0.78
C SER A 10 1.51 15.39 0.00
N GLY A 11 2.57 15.48 0.80
CA GLY A 11 3.06 14.36 1.61
C GLY A 11 3.44 13.14 0.75
N PRO A 12 3.03 11.92 1.11
CA PRO A 12 3.31 10.71 0.34
C PRO A 12 2.82 10.77 -1.12
N TYR A 13 1.74 11.50 -1.38
CA TYR A 13 1.17 11.70 -2.71
C TYR A 13 2.04 12.57 -3.62
N SER A 14 3.04 13.27 -3.10
CA SER A 14 4.02 13.99 -3.90
C SER A 14 5.12 13.09 -4.49
N TYR A 15 5.28 11.88 -3.98
CA TYR A 15 6.24 10.89 -4.44
C TYR A 15 5.64 9.83 -5.36
N THR A 16 4.42 9.39 -5.05
CA THR A 16 3.63 8.46 -5.85
C THR A 16 2.15 8.81 -5.75
N ARG A 17 1.39 8.56 -6.81
CA ARG A 17 -0.06 8.83 -6.79
C ARG A 17 -0.84 7.84 -5.93
N ASN A 18 -0.25 6.67 -5.63
CA ASN A 18 -0.91 5.59 -4.92
C ASN A 18 -0.06 5.05 -3.76
N PRO A 19 0.23 5.89 -2.74
CA PRO A 19 1.09 5.50 -1.62
C PRO A 19 0.54 4.34 -0.79
N LEU A 20 -0.79 4.23 -0.67
CA LEU A 20 -1.43 3.12 0.07
C LEU A 20 -1.17 1.77 -0.60
N TYR A 21 -1.23 1.68 -1.92
CA TYR A 21 -0.93 0.45 -2.64
C TYR A 21 0.55 0.05 -2.50
N CYS A 22 1.47 1.03 -2.50
CA CYS A 22 2.88 0.78 -2.19
C CYS A 22 3.06 0.24 -0.76
N GLY A 23 2.39 0.84 0.21
CA GLY A 23 2.40 0.40 1.60
C GLY A 23 1.89 -1.04 1.75
N ASN A 24 0.81 -1.40 1.07
CA ASN A 24 0.29 -2.76 1.08
C ASN A 24 1.30 -3.77 0.55
N VAL A 25 1.95 -3.49 -0.60
CA VAL A 25 2.99 -4.38 -1.14
C VAL A 25 4.12 -4.61 -0.13
N ILE A 26 4.59 -3.54 0.53
CA ILE A 26 5.64 -3.62 1.54
C ILE A 26 5.20 -4.48 2.73
N ILE A 27 3.96 -4.32 3.21
CA ILE A 27 3.39 -5.10 4.32
C ILE A 27 3.35 -6.59 3.96
N TYR A 28 2.83 -6.95 2.79
CA TYR A 28 2.73 -8.35 2.37
C TYR A 28 4.10 -8.98 2.14
N LEU A 29 5.06 -8.25 1.57
CA LEU A 29 6.45 -8.71 1.51
C LEU A 29 7.03 -8.91 2.90
N GLY A 30 6.76 -8.00 3.84
CA GLY A 30 7.14 -8.15 5.23
C GLY A 30 6.63 -9.47 5.84
N PHE A 31 5.38 -9.87 5.55
CA PHE A 31 4.85 -11.16 6.00
C PHE A 31 5.55 -12.36 5.35
N VAL A 32 5.87 -12.29 4.06
CA VAL A 32 6.63 -13.36 3.38
C VAL A 32 7.99 -13.55 4.04
N PHE A 33 8.75 -12.47 4.25
CA PHE A 33 10.05 -12.52 4.93
C PHE A 33 9.94 -12.98 6.39
N PHE A 34 8.94 -12.50 7.11
CA PHE A 34 8.69 -12.89 8.51
C PHE A 34 8.33 -14.37 8.64
N SER A 35 7.54 -14.91 7.70
CA SER A 35 7.20 -16.33 7.65
C SER A 35 8.42 -17.21 7.39
N GLY A 36 9.38 -16.74 6.60
CA GLY A 36 10.57 -17.49 6.19
C GLY A 36 10.23 -18.69 5.29
N GLY A 37 11.18 -19.62 5.18
CA GLY A 37 11.00 -20.85 4.43
C GLY A 37 11.85 -20.90 3.15
N ILE A 38 11.99 -22.12 2.58
CA ILE A 38 12.85 -22.37 1.42
C ILE A 38 12.35 -21.70 0.13
N PHE A 39 11.04 -21.45 0.02
CA PHE A 39 10.41 -20.80 -1.14
C PHE A 39 10.16 -19.30 -0.94
N MET A 40 10.86 -18.66 -0.01
CA MET A 40 10.66 -17.25 0.33
C MET A 40 10.81 -16.31 -0.87
N TRP A 41 11.79 -16.56 -1.73
CA TRP A 41 12.06 -15.73 -2.89
C TRP A 41 10.99 -15.90 -3.99
N GLU A 42 10.59 -17.14 -4.26
CA GLU A 42 9.55 -17.45 -5.23
C GLU A 42 8.20 -16.84 -4.82
N ILE A 43 7.85 -16.97 -3.53
CA ILE A 43 6.63 -16.37 -2.98
C ILE A 43 6.70 -14.85 -3.03
N SER A 44 7.87 -14.25 -2.79
CA SER A 44 8.06 -12.80 -2.89
C SER A 44 7.83 -12.31 -4.32
N ILE A 45 8.39 -12.97 -5.32
CA ILE A 45 8.22 -12.65 -6.74
C ILE A 45 6.74 -12.80 -7.14
N LEU A 46 6.09 -13.89 -6.72
CA LEU A 46 4.68 -14.13 -6.99
C LEU A 46 3.80 -13.03 -6.36
N THR A 47 4.09 -12.65 -5.12
CA THR A 47 3.39 -11.60 -4.39
C THR A 47 3.51 -10.26 -5.10
N ILE A 48 4.72 -9.87 -5.49
CA ILE A 48 4.94 -8.61 -6.24
C ILE A 48 4.19 -8.64 -7.57
N SER A 49 4.31 -9.73 -8.33
CA SER A 49 3.68 -9.87 -9.64
C SER A 49 2.15 -9.77 -9.54
N PHE A 50 1.56 -10.45 -8.54
CA PHE A 50 0.12 -10.40 -8.28
C PHE A 50 -0.36 -8.98 -7.96
N PHE A 51 0.32 -8.28 -7.04
CA PHE A 51 -0.09 -6.93 -6.66
C PHE A 51 0.14 -5.90 -7.77
N VAL A 52 1.24 -6.00 -8.52
CA VAL A 52 1.49 -5.11 -9.66
C VAL A 52 0.38 -5.28 -10.71
N PHE A 53 0.02 -6.52 -11.04
CA PHE A 53 -1.06 -6.79 -11.98
C PHE A 53 -2.41 -6.26 -11.47
N GLN A 54 -2.79 -6.59 -10.24
CA GLN A 54 -4.06 -6.18 -9.64
C GLN A 54 -4.16 -4.66 -9.53
N TYR A 55 -3.13 -4.01 -8.99
CA TYR A 55 -3.16 -2.56 -8.78
C TYR A 55 -3.06 -1.77 -10.08
N TYR A 56 -2.40 -2.30 -11.10
CA TYR A 56 -2.39 -1.66 -12.41
C TYR A 56 -3.81 -1.46 -12.94
N HIS A 57 -4.67 -2.44 -12.82
CA HIS A 57 -6.07 -2.37 -13.28
C HIS A 57 -6.93 -1.48 -12.37
N ILE A 58 -6.86 -1.67 -11.05
CA ILE A 58 -7.64 -0.87 -10.09
C ILE A 58 -7.31 0.61 -10.22
N ILE A 59 -6.02 0.96 -10.21
CA ILE A 59 -5.58 2.36 -10.32
C ILE A 59 -6.00 2.97 -11.66
N SER A 60 -6.03 2.19 -12.75
CA SER A 60 -6.46 2.73 -14.05
C SER A 60 -7.91 3.18 -14.03
N LEU A 61 -8.80 2.41 -13.38
CA LEU A 61 -10.20 2.78 -13.19
C LEU A 61 -10.38 3.98 -12.26
N GLU A 62 -9.61 4.02 -11.16
CA GLU A 62 -9.63 5.15 -10.23
C GLU A 62 -9.14 6.44 -10.91
N GLU A 63 -8.08 6.37 -11.72
CA GLU A 63 -7.54 7.51 -12.46
C GLU A 63 -8.55 8.08 -13.47
N GLU A 64 -9.32 7.23 -14.13
CA GLU A 64 -10.38 7.69 -15.03
C GLU A 64 -11.43 8.51 -14.28
N THR A 65 -11.87 8.00 -13.12
CA THR A 65 -12.80 8.71 -12.25
C THR A 65 -12.22 10.05 -11.74
N LEU A 66 -10.94 10.07 -11.34
CA LEU A 66 -10.27 11.27 -10.85
C LEU A 66 -10.07 12.32 -11.97
N ILE A 67 -9.83 11.89 -13.21
CA ILE A 67 -9.78 12.79 -14.38
C ILE A 67 -11.14 13.43 -14.61
N ASN A 68 -12.23 12.68 -14.47
CA ASN A 68 -13.58 13.18 -14.65
C ASN A 68 -13.98 14.21 -13.55
N ILE A 69 -13.49 14.00 -12.31
CA ILE A 69 -13.77 14.90 -11.17
C ILE A 69 -12.90 16.15 -11.19
N PHE A 70 -11.58 16.00 -11.39
CA PHE A 70 -10.60 17.09 -11.20
C PHE A 70 -10.02 17.63 -12.52
N GLY A 71 -10.35 17.06 -13.66
CA GLY A 71 -10.00 17.58 -14.98
C GLY A 71 -8.50 17.82 -15.19
N ASN A 72 -8.14 19.06 -15.51
CA ASN A 72 -6.78 19.45 -15.82
C ASN A 72 -5.82 19.40 -14.62
N ASP A 73 -6.29 19.59 -13.40
CA ASP A 73 -5.48 19.52 -12.19
C ASP A 73 -4.94 18.11 -12.01
N TYR A 74 -5.80 17.08 -12.20
CA TYR A 74 -5.35 15.71 -12.16
C TYR A 74 -4.41 15.34 -13.30
N LYS A 75 -4.64 15.85 -14.51
CA LYS A 75 -3.74 15.63 -15.66
C LYS A 75 -2.34 16.19 -15.40
N THR A 76 -2.25 17.37 -14.78
CA THR A 76 -0.98 17.99 -14.38
C THR A 76 -0.28 17.16 -13.29
N TYR A 77 -1.01 16.71 -12.29
CA TYR A 77 -0.51 15.81 -11.25
C TYR A 77 0.02 14.51 -11.85
N LYS A 78 -0.73 13.88 -12.76
CA LYS A 78 -0.36 12.64 -13.46
C LYS A 78 0.94 12.74 -14.26
N LYS A 79 1.23 13.92 -14.85
CA LYS A 79 2.49 14.15 -15.58
C LYS A 79 3.71 14.26 -14.65
N ASN A 80 3.51 14.73 -13.42
CA ASN A 80 4.59 15.04 -12.50
C ASN A 80 4.90 13.95 -11.48
N VAL A 81 3.91 13.11 -11.15
CA VAL A 81 4.03 12.08 -10.11
C VAL A 81 3.74 10.70 -10.71
N PRO A 82 4.60 9.68 -10.47
CA PRO A 82 4.42 8.34 -11.02
C PRO A 82 3.22 7.61 -10.42
N LYS A 83 2.73 6.58 -11.14
CA LYS A 83 1.54 5.82 -10.79
C LYS A 83 1.70 5.01 -9.50
N LEU A 84 2.77 4.22 -9.37
CA LEU A 84 2.98 3.28 -8.27
C LEU A 84 4.37 3.43 -7.63
N PHE A 85 5.45 3.32 -8.38
CA PHE A 85 6.80 3.38 -7.83
C PHE A 85 7.18 4.80 -7.41
N PRO A 86 7.51 5.06 -6.11
CA PRO A 86 7.81 6.40 -5.64
C PRO A 86 9.06 6.98 -6.30
N LYS A 87 9.02 8.27 -6.61
CA LYS A 87 10.23 9.03 -6.98
C LYS A 87 11.05 9.34 -5.74
N LEU A 88 12.37 9.46 -5.91
CA LEU A 88 13.26 9.93 -4.84
C LEU A 88 13.03 11.42 -4.53
N LYS A 89 12.59 12.20 -5.51
CA LYS A 89 12.36 13.65 -5.38
C LYS A 89 10.87 13.94 -5.37
N HIS A 90 10.36 14.63 -4.33
CA HIS A 90 8.96 15.00 -4.26
C HIS A 90 8.60 16.06 -5.31
N TRP A 91 7.37 16.02 -5.79
CA TRP A 91 6.83 17.07 -6.62
C TRP A 91 6.38 18.25 -5.74
N LYS A 92 6.97 19.42 -5.97
CA LYS A 92 6.60 20.65 -5.26
C LYS A 92 5.31 21.20 -5.89
N ASN A 93 4.21 21.16 -5.15
CA ASN A 93 2.98 21.83 -5.49
C ASN A 93 2.61 22.80 -4.36
N GLU A 94 1.98 23.93 -4.70
CA GLU A 94 1.60 24.98 -3.74
C GLU A 94 0.41 24.58 -2.85
N ASN A 95 -0.35 23.55 -3.24
CA ASN A 95 -1.49 23.05 -2.49
C ASN A 95 -1.04 22.22 -1.26
N LYS A 96 -0.74 22.93 -0.18
CA LYS A 96 -0.49 22.31 1.13
C LYS A 96 -1.84 21.96 1.75
N ILE A 97 -2.22 20.68 1.69
CA ILE A 97 -3.32 20.15 2.49
C ILE A 97 -2.74 19.76 3.85
N GLU A 98 -3.33 20.27 4.93
CA GLU A 98 -2.90 19.90 6.27
C GLU A 98 -3.04 18.40 6.50
N PRO A 99 -2.07 17.74 7.17
CA PRO A 99 -2.13 16.31 7.45
C PRO A 99 -3.34 16.01 8.35
N LEU A 100 -4.05 14.93 8.01
CA LEU A 100 -5.12 14.39 8.84
C LEU A 100 -4.59 14.10 10.25
N ASN A 101 -5.42 14.37 11.27
CA ASN A 101 -5.10 14.00 12.65
C ASN A 101 -4.82 12.48 12.74
N ILE A 102 -3.71 12.10 13.37
CA ILE A 102 -3.25 10.71 13.54
C ILE A 102 -4.38 9.82 14.08
N TYR A 103 -5.16 10.30 15.04
CA TYR A 103 -6.31 9.56 15.58
C TYR A 103 -7.35 9.21 14.52
N LYS A 104 -7.67 10.16 13.61
CA LYS A 104 -8.62 9.93 12.51
C LYS A 104 -8.06 8.93 11.52
N THR A 105 -6.76 8.97 11.23
CA THR A 105 -6.07 8.02 10.36
C THR A 105 -6.12 6.60 10.94
N ILE A 106 -5.76 6.42 12.23
CA ILE A 106 -5.83 5.12 12.92
C ILE A 106 -7.25 4.55 12.89
N LYS A 107 -8.26 5.38 13.11
CA LYS A 107 -9.67 4.94 13.06
C LYS A 107 -10.09 4.50 11.67
N THR A 108 -9.61 5.17 10.63
CA THR A 108 -9.89 4.81 9.22
C THR A 108 -9.20 3.49 8.86
N GLU A 109 -7.95 3.31 9.31
CA GLU A 109 -7.13 2.13 9.00
C GLU A 109 -7.30 0.97 9.99
N LYS A 110 -8.31 1.03 10.87
CA LYS A 110 -8.53 0.01 11.90
C LYS A 110 -8.58 -1.42 11.34
N ARG A 111 -9.22 -1.62 10.20
CA ARG A 111 -9.32 -2.95 9.56
C ARG A 111 -7.97 -3.46 9.08
N THR A 112 -7.16 -2.59 8.47
CA THR A 112 -5.80 -2.91 8.03
C THR A 112 -4.93 -3.31 9.21
N LEU A 113 -4.96 -2.54 10.31
CA LEU A 113 -4.24 -2.86 11.54
C LEU A 113 -4.69 -4.18 12.17
N GLN A 114 -5.99 -4.45 12.20
CA GLN A 114 -6.53 -5.73 12.69
C GLN A 114 -6.04 -6.90 11.84
N ASN A 115 -6.07 -6.78 10.51
CA ASN A 115 -5.58 -7.83 9.61
C ASN A 115 -4.07 -8.08 9.81
N ILE A 116 -3.27 -7.04 9.95
CA ILE A 116 -1.83 -7.16 10.23
C ILE A 116 -1.62 -7.96 11.53
N PHE A 117 -2.35 -7.60 12.60
CA PHE A 117 -2.26 -8.27 13.88
C PHE A 117 -2.64 -9.76 13.79
N ILE A 118 -3.76 -10.08 13.13
CA ILE A 118 -4.24 -11.47 12.97
C ILE A 118 -3.25 -12.30 12.16
N ILE A 119 -2.75 -11.79 11.02
CA ILE A 119 -1.79 -12.52 10.19
C ILE A 119 -0.47 -12.74 10.95
N SER A 120 0.02 -11.73 11.66
CA SER A 120 1.22 -11.86 12.49
C SER A 120 1.06 -12.93 13.58
N ALA A 121 -0.09 -12.95 14.26
CA ALA A 121 -0.38 -13.95 15.28
C ALA A 121 -0.42 -15.37 14.70
N ILE A 122 -1.04 -15.56 13.51
CA ILE A 122 -1.08 -16.87 12.83
C ILE A 122 0.33 -17.35 12.48
N ILE A 123 1.20 -16.46 11.97
CA ILE A 123 2.58 -16.83 11.60
C ILE A 123 3.39 -17.24 12.84
N ILE A 124 3.26 -16.48 13.94
CA ILE A 124 3.96 -16.79 15.20
C ILE A 124 3.49 -18.15 15.73
N TYR A 125 2.19 -18.37 15.81
CA TYR A 125 1.60 -19.61 16.30
C TYR A 125 2.03 -20.83 15.47
N LYS A 126 2.07 -20.68 14.14
CA LYS A 126 2.59 -21.73 13.25
C LYS A 126 4.06 -22.07 13.53
N LYS A 127 4.90 -21.07 13.78
CA LYS A 127 6.32 -21.29 14.13
C LYS A 127 6.47 -22.05 15.42
N GLU A 128 5.74 -21.70 16.46
CA GLU A 128 5.76 -22.40 17.75
C GLU A 128 5.32 -23.86 17.62
N ILE A 129 4.25 -24.14 16.87
CA ILE A 129 3.79 -25.52 16.64
C ILE A 129 4.86 -26.33 15.91
N VAL A 130 5.46 -25.80 14.85
CA VAL A 130 6.51 -26.50 14.09
C VAL A 130 7.72 -26.78 14.96
N GLU A 131 8.16 -25.84 15.77
CA GLU A 131 9.28 -26.02 16.71
C GLU A 131 8.96 -27.09 17.76
N TYR A 132 7.74 -27.05 18.32
CA TYR A 132 7.29 -28.08 19.28
C TYR A 132 7.26 -29.48 18.67
N LEU A 133 6.80 -29.63 17.43
CA LEU A 133 6.79 -30.89 16.72
C LEU A 133 8.20 -31.42 16.42
N TYR A 134 9.14 -30.52 16.10
CA TYR A 134 10.55 -30.89 15.89
C TYR A 134 11.25 -31.37 17.17
N LEU A 135 10.87 -30.81 18.33
CA LEU A 135 11.42 -31.21 19.64
C LEU A 135 10.79 -32.50 20.18
N ALA A 136 9.60 -32.90 19.67
CA ALA A 136 8.88 -34.09 20.08
C ALA A 136 9.19 -35.35 19.24
N LEU A 137 9.91 -35.19 18.13
CA LEU A 137 10.41 -36.25 17.25
C LEU A 137 11.87 -36.55 17.51
#